data_fd1863236a28ed87b41fe4d7c3d9742c
#
_entry.id   fd1863236a28ed87b41fe4d7c3d9742c
#
_cell.length_a   1.000
_cell.length_b   1.000
_cell.length_c   1.000
_cell.angle_alpha   90.00
_cell.angle_beta   90.00
_cell.angle_gamma   90.00
#
_symmetry.space_group_name_H-M   'P 1'
#
loop_
_entity.id
_entity.type
_entity.pdbx_description
1 polymer ?
#
loop_
_entity_poly.entity_id
_entity_poly.type
_entity_poly.pdbx_seq_one_letter_code
_entity_poly.pdbx_strand_id
1 'polypeptide(L)'
;MDRDVRSVVRAFIATQLAPSAGRTDIADDEDLIDTGIVNSLGIFQLVAFLEERFQTSIGDEEITPENFSTIERIERLVAARNSNAA
;
A
#
# COMPACT_ATOMS: atom_id res chain seq x y z
N MET A 1 14.62 2.31 -8.04
CA MET A 1 14.48 3.66 -7.53
C MET A 1 13.15 3.83 -6.86
N ASP A 2 13.18 4.44 -5.74
CA ASP A 2 11.99 4.51 -4.89
C ASP A 2 10.96 5.50 -5.36
N ARG A 3 11.32 6.33 -6.31
CA ARG A 3 10.36 7.27 -6.88
C ARG A 3 9.16 6.57 -7.50
N ASP A 4 9.29 5.28 -7.74
CA ASP A 4 8.20 4.51 -8.34
C ASP A 4 7.34 3.79 -7.32
N VAL A 5 7.48 4.13 -6.03
CA VAL A 5 6.69 3.48 -4.99
C VAL A 5 5.20 3.55 -5.32
N ARG A 6 4.71 4.74 -5.70
CA ARG A 6 3.32 4.91 -6.04
C ARG A 6 2.88 3.98 -7.17
N SER A 7 3.67 3.92 -8.22
CA SER A 7 3.35 3.07 -9.37
C SER A 7 3.37 1.59 -9.00
N VAL A 8 4.36 1.19 -8.20
CA VAL A 8 4.48 -0.20 -7.77
C VAL A 8 3.30 -0.59 -6.89
N VAL A 9 2.94 0.27 -5.94
CA VAL A 9 1.82 0.01 -5.05
C VAL A 9 0.52 -0.07 -5.83
N ARG A 10 0.31 0.89 -6.75
CA ARG A 10 -0.91 0.88 -7.56
C ARG A 10 -1.01 -0.40 -8.36
N ALA A 11 0.10 -0.83 -8.98
CA ALA A 11 0.09 -2.04 -9.79
C ALA A 11 -0.27 -3.26 -8.94
N PHE A 12 0.30 -3.35 -7.75
CA PHE A 12 -0.01 -4.47 -6.86
C PHE A 12 -1.50 -4.48 -6.50
N ILE A 13 -2.02 -3.32 -6.08
CA ILE A 13 -3.42 -3.22 -5.69
C ILE A 13 -4.33 -3.52 -6.87
N ALA A 14 -4.02 -2.95 -8.03
CA ALA A 14 -4.86 -3.13 -9.20
C ALA A 14 -4.90 -4.57 -9.69
N THR A 15 -3.81 -5.31 -9.53
CA THR A 15 -3.74 -6.67 -10.03
C THR A 15 -4.09 -7.72 -8.99
N GLN A 16 -3.87 -7.44 -7.71
CA GLN A 16 -4.03 -8.44 -6.66
C GLN A 16 -5.27 -8.21 -5.78
N LEU A 17 -5.68 -6.97 -5.61
CA LEU A 17 -6.74 -6.65 -4.67
C LEU A 17 -7.98 -6.09 -5.36
N ALA A 18 -7.80 -5.17 -6.28
CA ALA A 18 -8.94 -4.50 -6.92
C ALA A 18 -9.86 -5.46 -7.70
N PRO A 19 -9.35 -6.49 -8.38
CA PRO A 19 -10.25 -7.39 -9.11
C PRO A 19 -11.29 -8.06 -8.22
N SER A 20 -10.93 -8.38 -6.99
CA SER A 20 -11.89 -8.96 -6.04
C SER A 20 -13.02 -8.00 -5.71
N ALA A 21 -12.75 -6.70 -5.79
CA ALA A 21 -13.75 -5.67 -5.53
C ALA A 21 -14.43 -5.19 -6.81
N GLY A 22 -14.08 -5.76 -7.95
CA GLY A 22 -14.67 -5.38 -9.22
C GLY A 22 -14.14 -4.06 -9.77
N ARG A 23 -12.95 -3.67 -9.36
CA ARG A 23 -12.34 -2.40 -9.75
C ARG A 23 -11.13 -2.64 -10.62
N THR A 24 -10.89 -1.73 -11.56
CA THR A 24 -9.73 -1.84 -12.45
C THR A 24 -8.88 -0.58 -12.46
N ASP A 25 -9.39 0.52 -11.96
CA ASP A 25 -8.60 1.74 -11.86
C ASP A 25 -8.76 2.33 -10.47
N ILE A 26 -7.70 2.96 -10.00
CA ILE A 26 -7.63 3.42 -8.62
C ILE A 26 -6.97 4.80 -8.62
N ALA A 27 -7.64 5.78 -8.05
CA ALA A 27 -7.07 7.11 -7.89
C ALA A 27 -6.11 7.11 -6.71
N ASP A 28 -5.12 7.99 -6.76
CA ASP A 28 -4.11 8.06 -5.70
C ASP A 28 -4.70 8.43 -4.35
N ASP A 29 -5.78 9.19 -4.35
CA ASP A 29 -6.42 9.65 -3.12
C ASP A 29 -7.72 8.92 -2.83
N GLU A 30 -8.01 7.85 -3.54
CA GLU A 30 -9.22 7.06 -3.30
C GLU A 30 -9.07 6.30 -1.98
N ASP A 31 -10.14 6.29 -1.18
CA ASP A 31 -10.13 5.56 0.08
C ASP A 31 -10.30 4.07 -0.20
N LEU A 32 -9.19 3.35 -0.13
CA LEU A 32 -9.16 1.93 -0.49
C LEU A 32 -9.94 1.06 0.47
N ILE A 33 -9.99 1.47 1.73
CA ILE A 33 -10.68 0.70 2.76
C ILE A 33 -12.18 0.94 2.67
N ASP A 34 -12.57 2.19 2.52
CA ASP A 34 -13.98 2.55 2.43
C ASP A 34 -14.65 1.96 1.20
N THR A 35 -13.92 1.89 0.10
CA THR A 35 -14.46 1.33 -1.13
C THR A 35 -14.39 -0.19 -1.18
N GLY A 36 -13.75 -0.81 -0.19
CA GLY A 36 -13.67 -2.26 -0.12
C GLY A 36 -12.57 -2.89 -0.95
N ILE A 37 -11.73 -2.08 -1.59
CA ILE A 37 -10.61 -2.61 -2.37
C ILE A 37 -9.60 -3.28 -1.45
N VAL A 38 -9.35 -2.68 -0.28
CA VAL A 38 -8.41 -3.21 0.70
C VAL A 38 -9.17 -3.51 1.99
N ASN A 39 -9.16 -4.76 2.41
CA ASN A 39 -9.71 -5.17 3.69
C ASN A 39 -8.56 -5.60 4.59
N SER A 40 -8.88 -6.19 5.76
CA SER A 40 -7.84 -6.58 6.71
C SER A 40 -6.84 -7.55 6.10
N LEU A 41 -7.31 -8.52 5.35
CA LEU A 41 -6.41 -9.45 4.68
C LEU A 41 -5.56 -8.72 3.66
N GLY A 42 -6.17 -7.79 2.92
CA GLY A 42 -5.45 -7.00 1.93
C GLY A 42 -4.35 -6.16 2.56
N ILE A 43 -4.59 -5.65 3.76
CA ILE A 43 -3.55 -4.88 4.46
C ILE A 43 -2.34 -5.76 4.74
N PHE A 44 -2.56 -6.97 5.23
CA PHE A 44 -1.45 -7.88 5.50
C PHE A 44 -0.73 -8.27 4.22
N GLN A 45 -1.45 -8.48 3.14
CA GLN A 45 -0.84 -8.77 1.85
C GLN A 45 0.01 -7.61 1.37
N LEU A 46 -0.48 -6.39 1.53
CA LEU A 46 0.28 -5.20 1.18
C LEU A 46 1.54 -5.08 2.01
N VAL A 47 1.43 -5.29 3.33
CA VAL A 47 2.58 -5.19 4.22
C VAL A 47 3.67 -6.17 3.76
N ALA A 48 3.30 -7.41 3.53
CA ALA A 48 4.27 -8.42 3.10
C ALA A 48 4.91 -8.03 1.77
N PHE A 49 4.10 -7.55 0.84
CA PHE A 49 4.61 -7.12 -0.46
C PHE A 49 5.59 -5.96 -0.32
N LEU A 50 5.22 -4.96 0.47
CA LEU A 50 6.05 -3.77 0.62
C LEU A 50 7.37 -4.11 1.31
N GLU A 51 7.33 -4.95 2.33
CA GLU A 51 8.54 -5.32 3.04
C GLU A 51 9.51 -6.04 2.12
N GLU A 52 9.00 -6.92 1.30
CA GLU A 52 9.83 -7.67 0.38
C GLU A 52 10.30 -6.81 -0.79
N ARG A 53 9.39 -6.04 -1.37
CA ARG A 53 9.69 -5.28 -2.58
C ARG A 53 10.67 -4.15 -2.31
N PHE A 54 10.55 -3.50 -1.16
CA PHE A 54 11.36 -2.33 -0.84
C PHE A 54 12.41 -2.60 0.23
N GLN A 55 12.54 -3.84 0.65
CA GLN A 55 13.56 -4.24 1.63
C GLN A 55 13.45 -3.40 2.89
N THR A 56 12.26 -3.37 3.47
CA THR A 56 11.98 -2.55 4.63
C THR A 56 11.18 -3.36 5.64
N SER A 57 11.06 -2.82 6.85
CA SER A 57 10.24 -3.42 7.90
C SER A 57 9.14 -2.44 8.30
N ILE A 58 7.93 -2.95 8.41
CA ILE A 58 6.80 -2.13 8.85
C ILE A 58 6.35 -2.64 10.20
N GLY A 59 6.43 -1.78 11.22
CA GLY A 59 6.08 -2.17 12.57
C GLY A 59 4.58 -2.30 12.77
N ASP A 60 4.20 -3.10 13.76
CA ASP A 60 2.78 -3.32 14.03
C ASP A 60 2.03 -2.02 14.29
N GLU A 61 2.68 -1.08 14.92
CA GLU A 61 2.04 0.21 15.24
C GLU A 61 1.79 1.04 13.99
N GLU A 62 2.41 0.68 12.88
CA GLU A 62 2.21 1.39 11.62
C GLU A 62 1.18 0.72 10.72
N ILE A 63 0.74 -0.48 11.09
CA ILE A 63 -0.27 -1.20 10.32
C ILE A 63 -1.64 -0.76 10.80
N THR A 64 -2.06 0.40 10.33
CA THR A 64 -3.32 1.00 10.70
C THR A 64 -4.14 1.31 9.46
N PRO A 65 -5.46 1.38 9.59
CA PRO A 65 -6.28 1.75 8.43
C PRO A 65 -5.88 3.10 7.85
N GLU A 66 -5.45 4.03 8.69
CA GLU A 66 -5.07 5.34 8.21
C GLU A 66 -3.89 5.27 7.25
N ASN A 67 -2.88 4.49 7.59
CA ASN A 67 -1.67 4.41 6.79
C ASN A 67 -1.89 3.67 5.48
N PHE A 68 -2.95 2.90 5.38
CA PHE A 68 -3.23 2.11 4.19
C PHE A 68 -4.53 2.53 3.50
N SER A 69 -5.06 3.70 3.84
CA SER A 69 -6.32 4.15 3.29
C SER A 69 -6.22 4.63 1.85
N THR A 70 -5.06 5.17 1.44
CA THR A 70 -4.87 5.64 0.08
C THR A 70 -3.49 5.26 -0.41
N ILE A 71 -3.32 5.28 -1.74
CA ILE A 71 -2.00 5.02 -2.32
C ILE A 71 -1.01 6.07 -1.86
N GLU A 72 -1.44 7.32 -1.74
CA GLU A 72 -0.56 8.39 -1.26
C GLU A 72 -0.04 8.12 0.14
N ARG A 73 -0.90 7.63 1.03
CA ARG A 73 -0.48 7.34 2.40
C ARG A 73 0.46 6.16 2.46
N ILE A 74 0.21 5.16 1.64
CA ILE A 74 1.11 4.02 1.56
C ILE A 74 2.48 4.46 1.07
N GLU A 75 2.50 5.32 0.07
CA GLU A 75 3.75 5.85 -0.44
C GLU A 75 4.53 6.60 0.64
N ARG A 76 3.83 7.41 1.42
CA ARG A 76 4.47 8.15 2.51
C ARG A 76 5.07 7.22 3.55
N LEU A 77 4.34 6.15 3.86
CA LEU A 77 4.81 5.19 4.84
C LEU A 77 6.11 4.54 4.37
N VAL A 78 6.14 4.10 3.12
CA VAL A 78 7.33 3.46 2.57
C VAL A 78 8.48 4.45 2.50
N ALA A 79 8.21 5.68 2.08
CA ALA A 79 9.24 6.70 1.99
C ALA A 79 9.85 7.00 3.36
N ALA A 80 9.02 7.06 4.38
CA ALA A 80 9.50 7.32 5.73
C ALA A 80 10.39 6.19 6.23
N ARG A 81 10.01 4.94 5.95
CA ARG A 81 10.82 3.80 6.36
C ARG A 81 12.15 3.78 5.62
N ASN A 82 12.11 4.03 4.32
CA ASN A 82 13.35 4.03 3.52
C ASN A 82 14.29 5.14 3.95
N SER A 83 13.74 6.31 4.29
CA SER A 83 14.57 7.40 4.78
C SER A 83 15.28 7.03 6.08
N ASN A 84 14.60 6.28 6.93
CA ASN A 84 15.17 5.86 8.20
C ASN A 84 16.18 4.74 8.05
N ALA A 85 16.13 4.04 6.93
CA ALA A 85 17.03 2.94 6.70
C ALA A 85 18.45 3.40 6.41
N ALA A 86 18.61 4.65 6.06
CA ALA A 86 19.94 5.20 5.85
C ALA A 86 20.65 5.49 7.16
#